data_31406d8b494d897cea08c59deeecfbd7
#
_entry.id   31406d8b494d897cea08c59deeecfbd7
#
_cell.length_a   1.000
_cell.length_b   1.000
_cell.length_c   1.000
_cell.angle_alpha   90.00
_cell.angle_beta   90.00
_cell.angle_gamma   90.00
#
_symmetry.space_group_name_H-M   'P 1'
#
loop_
_entity.id
_entity.type
_entity.pdbx_description
1 polymer ?
#
loop_
_entity_poly.entity_id
_entity_poly.type
_entity_poly.pdbx_seq_one_letter_code
_entity_poly.pdbx_strand_id
1 'polypeptide(L)'
;MLLFKPRKKSSELLTLEYLNTRMSLSPKDKHYYISLKKGYEGEKKFDLWTENLQCECIILNDLLLKVNNTTFQIDALIITADKTYLYEVKNFEGDYIFDPRTNKFFFIKSKQEIINPLHQLERCESLLNQLLPKHGFN
;
A
#
# COMPACT_ATOMS: atom_id res chain seq x y z
N MET A 1 -11.91 -10.52 -15.02
CA MET A 1 -10.82 -9.79 -14.31
C MET A 1 -9.59 -9.70 -15.23
N LEU A 2 -8.97 -8.52 -15.31
CA LEU A 2 -7.71 -8.26 -16.03
C LEU A 2 -6.69 -7.66 -15.04
N LEU A 3 -5.62 -8.39 -14.74
CA LEU A 3 -4.47 -7.86 -14.01
C LEU A 3 -3.59 -7.07 -14.99
N PHE A 4 -3.80 -5.74 -15.05
CA PHE A 4 -3.11 -4.87 -16.01
C PHE A 4 -1.70 -4.49 -15.54
N LYS A 5 -1.53 -4.21 -14.24
CA LYS A 5 -0.22 -3.91 -13.64
C LYS A 5 0.04 -4.84 -12.47
N PRO A 6 0.83 -5.92 -12.68
CA PRO A 6 1.22 -6.82 -11.59
C PRO A 6 2.20 -6.13 -10.64
N ARG A 7 2.17 -6.52 -9.37
CA ARG A 7 3.09 -6.07 -8.34
C ARG A 7 4.49 -6.63 -8.56
N LYS A 8 5.48 -5.79 -8.31
CA LYS A 8 6.89 -6.18 -8.30
C LYS A 8 7.54 -5.77 -6.98
N LYS A 9 8.57 -6.48 -6.58
CA LYS A 9 9.41 -6.03 -5.47
C LYS A 9 10.04 -4.68 -5.83
N SER A 10 10.06 -3.76 -4.87
CA SER A 10 10.77 -2.50 -5.05
C SER A 10 12.28 -2.73 -5.22
N SER A 11 12.96 -1.84 -5.92
CA SER A 11 14.42 -1.89 -6.07
C SER A 11 15.12 -1.86 -4.71
N GLU A 12 14.56 -1.14 -3.75
CA GLU A 12 15.06 -1.03 -2.40
C GLU A 12 14.96 -2.36 -1.64
N LEU A 13 13.80 -3.04 -1.70
CA LEU A 13 13.64 -4.36 -1.10
C LEU A 13 14.60 -5.37 -1.71
N LEU A 14 14.75 -5.38 -3.04
CA LEU A 14 15.70 -6.26 -3.74
C LEU A 14 17.15 -5.98 -3.29
N THR A 15 17.53 -4.72 -3.21
CA THR A 15 18.87 -4.32 -2.76
C THR A 15 19.16 -4.83 -1.34
N LEU A 16 18.22 -4.63 -0.43
CA LEU A 16 18.38 -5.10 0.95
C LEU A 16 18.38 -6.63 1.06
N GLU A 17 17.61 -7.34 0.24
CA GLU A 17 17.67 -8.80 0.15
C GLU A 17 19.08 -9.28 -0.25
N TYR A 18 19.64 -8.69 -1.31
CA TYR A 18 21.00 -9.04 -1.76
C TYR A 18 22.08 -8.69 -0.73
N LEU A 19 21.98 -7.53 -0.09
CA LEU A 19 22.93 -7.16 0.95
C LEU A 19 22.83 -8.09 2.16
N ASN A 20 21.62 -8.43 2.60
CA ASN A 20 21.42 -9.32 3.75
C ASN A 20 21.96 -10.74 3.52
N THR A 21 22.06 -11.19 2.26
CA THR A 21 22.66 -12.51 1.94
C THR A 21 24.19 -12.50 1.90
N ARG A 22 24.79 -11.31 1.74
CA ARG A 22 26.25 -11.16 1.52
C ARG A 22 26.99 -10.56 2.70
N MET A 23 26.28 -9.90 3.60
CA MET A 23 26.87 -9.23 4.76
C MET A 23 25.87 -9.13 5.91
N SER A 24 26.38 -8.90 7.11
CA SER A 24 25.53 -8.57 8.27
C SER A 24 25.08 -7.10 8.13
N LEU A 25 23.77 -6.89 8.01
CA LEU A 25 23.21 -5.56 8.01
C LEU A 25 23.32 -4.91 9.40
N SER A 26 23.40 -3.59 9.45
CA SER A 26 23.23 -2.86 10.72
C SER A 26 21.86 -3.18 11.35
N PRO A 27 21.71 -3.09 12.69
CA PRO A 27 20.42 -3.31 13.33
C PRO A 27 19.29 -2.47 12.75
N LYS A 28 19.59 -1.21 12.37
CA LYS A 28 18.65 -0.29 11.73
C LYS A 28 18.21 -0.79 10.34
N ASP A 29 19.19 -1.14 9.49
CA ASP A 29 18.90 -1.60 8.13
C ASP A 29 18.21 -2.96 8.13
N LYS A 30 18.56 -3.83 9.08
CA LYS A 30 17.89 -5.11 9.26
C LYS A 30 16.42 -4.93 9.66
N HIS A 31 16.14 -4.02 10.59
CA HIS A 31 14.76 -3.70 10.98
C HIS A 31 13.97 -3.14 9.81
N TYR A 32 14.57 -2.21 9.05
CA TYR A 32 13.98 -1.63 7.87
C TYR A 32 13.69 -2.68 6.77
N TYR A 33 14.67 -3.56 6.51
CA TYR A 33 14.48 -4.69 5.58
C TYR A 33 13.30 -5.59 5.97
N ILE A 34 13.22 -5.98 7.25
CA ILE A 34 12.12 -6.81 7.75
C ILE A 34 10.78 -6.10 7.55
N SER A 35 10.71 -4.80 7.82
CA SER A 35 9.50 -4.00 7.64
C SER A 35 9.04 -3.96 6.19
N LEU A 36 9.95 -3.67 5.24
CA LEU A 36 9.65 -3.67 3.81
C LEU A 36 9.20 -5.06 3.32
N LYS A 37 9.88 -6.11 3.78
CA LYS A 37 9.53 -7.50 3.41
C LYS A 37 8.13 -7.86 3.89
N LYS A 38 7.80 -7.55 5.14
CA LYS A 38 6.44 -7.78 5.70
C LYS A 38 5.36 -7.00 4.95
N GLY A 39 5.64 -5.75 4.58
CA GLY A 39 4.75 -4.95 3.74
C GLY A 39 4.45 -5.67 2.42
N TYR A 40 5.49 -6.02 1.69
CA TYR A 40 5.36 -6.72 0.41
C TYR A 40 4.62 -8.07 0.53
N GLU A 41 4.88 -8.84 1.61
CA GLU A 41 4.18 -10.10 1.87
C GLU A 41 2.67 -9.89 2.11
N GLY A 42 2.30 -8.83 2.83
CA GLY A 42 0.90 -8.46 3.03
C GLY A 42 0.20 -8.08 1.73
N GLU A 43 0.85 -7.28 0.92
CA GLU A 43 0.37 -6.90 -0.40
C GLU A 43 0.22 -8.10 -1.35
N LYS A 44 1.14 -9.06 -1.30
CA LYS A 44 1.03 -10.32 -2.06
C LYS A 44 -0.14 -11.19 -1.60
N LYS A 45 -0.46 -11.20 -0.30
CA LYS A 45 -1.67 -11.89 0.19
C LYS A 45 -2.94 -11.23 -0.35
N PHE A 46 -2.96 -9.90 -0.42
CA PHE A 46 -4.07 -9.16 -1.03
C PHE A 46 -4.21 -9.50 -2.51
N ASP A 47 -3.10 -9.57 -3.26
CA ASP A 47 -3.11 -9.96 -4.69
C ASP A 47 -3.78 -11.33 -4.88
N LEU A 48 -3.46 -12.33 -4.03
CA LEU A 48 -4.08 -13.67 -4.07
C LEU A 48 -5.59 -13.63 -3.84
N TRP A 49 -6.10 -12.72 -3.00
CA TRP A 49 -7.54 -12.55 -2.81
C TRP A 49 -8.19 -11.96 -4.05
N THR A 50 -7.55 -10.99 -4.69
CA THR A 50 -8.08 -10.37 -5.91
C THR A 50 -8.07 -11.30 -7.10
N GLU A 51 -7.18 -12.30 -7.17
CA GLU A 51 -7.16 -13.32 -8.21
C GLU A 51 -8.47 -14.13 -8.30
N ASN A 52 -9.21 -14.21 -7.21
CA ASN A 52 -10.49 -14.94 -7.14
C ASN A 52 -11.72 -14.07 -7.48
N LEU A 53 -11.55 -12.81 -7.88
CA LEU A 53 -12.67 -11.96 -8.26
C LEU A 53 -13.37 -12.48 -9.53
N GLN A 54 -14.70 -12.69 -9.44
CA GLN A 54 -15.54 -13.19 -10.53
C GLN A 54 -16.21 -12.06 -11.35
N CYS A 55 -15.84 -10.81 -11.13
CA CYS A 55 -16.39 -9.66 -11.85
C CYS A 55 -15.46 -9.20 -12.98
N GLU A 56 -16.04 -8.47 -13.94
CA GLU A 56 -15.26 -7.72 -14.92
C GLU A 56 -14.62 -6.51 -14.26
N CYS A 57 -13.31 -6.54 -14.11
CA CYS A 57 -12.54 -5.44 -13.52
C CYS A 57 -11.11 -5.43 -14.06
N ILE A 58 -10.49 -4.26 -13.93
CA ILE A 58 -9.06 -4.02 -14.19
C ILE A 58 -8.38 -3.80 -12.86
N ILE A 59 -7.28 -4.50 -12.63
CA ILE A 59 -6.48 -4.39 -11.39
C ILE A 59 -5.12 -3.77 -11.73
N LEU A 60 -4.77 -2.73 -10.99
CA LEU A 60 -3.51 -2.01 -11.07
C LEU A 60 -2.88 -2.03 -9.68
N ASN A 61 -1.77 -2.75 -9.52
CA ASN A 61 -1.06 -2.84 -8.24
C ASN A 61 0.14 -1.90 -8.22
N ASP A 62 0.46 -1.37 -7.03
CA ASP A 62 1.66 -0.59 -6.77
C ASP A 62 1.81 0.60 -7.74
N LEU A 63 0.80 1.46 -7.78
CA LEU A 63 0.81 2.65 -8.62
C LEU A 63 1.58 3.77 -7.94
N LEU A 64 2.65 4.23 -8.56
CA LEU A 64 3.36 5.45 -8.19
C LEU A 64 2.96 6.57 -9.14
N LEU A 65 2.23 7.55 -8.63
CA LEU A 65 1.61 8.62 -9.39
C LEU A 65 2.12 9.99 -8.93
N LYS A 66 2.01 10.99 -9.79
CA LYS A 66 2.42 12.37 -9.47
C LYS A 66 1.39 13.37 -9.98
N VAL A 67 0.99 14.29 -9.10
CA VAL A 67 0.13 15.43 -9.42
C VAL A 67 0.60 16.67 -8.65
N ASN A 68 0.63 17.84 -9.29
CA ASN A 68 1.01 19.12 -8.65
C ASN A 68 2.33 19.03 -7.85
N ASN A 69 3.37 18.39 -8.40
CA ASN A 69 4.65 18.11 -7.75
C ASN A 69 4.59 17.18 -6.52
N THR A 70 3.43 16.62 -6.19
CA THR A 70 3.25 15.64 -5.11
C THR A 70 3.24 14.24 -5.69
N THR A 71 4.13 13.39 -5.20
CA THR A 71 4.15 11.95 -5.51
C THR A 71 3.34 11.20 -4.45
N PHE A 72 2.55 10.22 -4.88
CA PHE A 72 1.78 9.35 -4.01
C PHE A 72 1.72 7.94 -4.58
N GLN A 73 1.57 6.96 -3.71
CA GLN A 73 1.49 5.56 -4.06
C GLN A 73 0.11 5.03 -3.68
N ILE A 74 -0.45 4.18 -4.53
CA ILE A 74 -1.67 3.41 -4.28
C ILE A 74 -1.29 1.93 -4.31
N ASP A 75 -1.53 1.20 -3.23
CA ASP A 75 -1.15 -0.21 -3.14
C ASP A 75 -1.92 -1.09 -4.12
N ALA A 76 -3.23 -0.83 -4.28
CA ALA A 76 -4.02 -1.44 -5.34
C ALA A 76 -5.20 -0.56 -5.75
N LEU A 77 -5.46 -0.49 -7.06
CA LEU A 77 -6.61 0.17 -7.67
C LEU A 77 -7.39 -0.88 -8.47
N ILE A 78 -8.68 -1.02 -8.18
CA ILE A 78 -9.58 -1.91 -8.90
C ILE A 78 -10.65 -1.07 -9.58
N ILE A 79 -10.73 -1.17 -10.90
CA ILE A 79 -11.65 -0.43 -11.74
C ILE A 79 -12.70 -1.41 -12.28
N THR A 80 -13.96 -1.14 -12.00
CA THR A 80 -15.13 -1.83 -12.59
C THR A 80 -15.82 -0.90 -13.58
N ALA A 81 -16.89 -1.35 -14.21
CA ALA A 81 -17.65 -0.55 -15.17
C ALA A 81 -18.26 0.72 -14.54
N ASP A 82 -18.58 0.68 -13.26
CA ASP A 82 -19.34 1.73 -12.56
C ASP A 82 -18.56 2.40 -11.41
N LYS A 83 -17.49 1.76 -10.91
CA LYS A 83 -16.78 2.25 -9.73
C LYS A 83 -15.28 1.99 -9.79
N THR A 84 -14.55 2.84 -9.09
CA THR A 84 -13.12 2.66 -8.82
C THR A 84 -12.91 2.50 -7.32
N TYR A 85 -12.17 1.47 -6.94
CA TYR A 85 -11.87 1.14 -5.56
C TYR A 85 -10.38 1.31 -5.29
N LEU A 86 -10.05 2.10 -4.28
CA LEU A 86 -8.69 2.27 -3.76
C LEU A 86 -8.49 1.37 -2.55
N TYR A 87 -7.34 0.73 -2.50
CA TYR A 87 -6.95 -0.11 -1.37
C TYR A 87 -5.60 0.33 -0.83
N GLU A 88 -5.53 0.41 0.50
CA GLU A 88 -4.31 0.56 1.29
C GLU A 88 -4.12 -0.72 2.09
N VAL A 89 -3.04 -1.43 1.87
CA VAL A 89 -2.78 -2.73 2.47
C VAL A 89 -1.87 -2.59 3.68
N LYS A 90 -2.34 -3.04 4.84
CA LYS A 90 -1.55 -3.08 6.07
C LYS A 90 -1.40 -4.51 6.56
N ASN A 91 -0.16 -4.95 6.72
CA ASN A 91 0.17 -6.26 7.30
C ASN A 91 0.65 -6.08 8.74
N PHE A 92 -0.25 -5.54 9.57
CA PHE A 92 0.02 -5.32 10.99
C PHE A 92 0.00 -6.63 11.77
N GLU A 93 0.90 -6.77 12.72
CA GLU A 93 0.93 -7.89 13.68
C GLU A 93 0.49 -7.39 15.06
N GLY A 94 -0.37 -8.16 15.72
CA GLY A 94 -0.87 -7.88 17.06
C GLY A 94 -2.18 -7.10 17.05
N ASP A 95 -2.54 -6.57 18.20
CA ASP A 95 -3.84 -5.94 18.44
C ASP A 95 -3.73 -4.42 18.42
N TYR A 96 -4.67 -3.77 17.78
CA TYR A 96 -4.74 -2.33 17.63
C TYR A 96 -6.09 -1.80 18.09
N ILE A 97 -6.09 -0.61 18.67
CA ILE A 97 -7.31 0.11 19.03
C ILE A 97 -7.42 1.35 18.16
N PHE A 98 -8.60 1.54 17.58
CA PHE A 98 -8.99 2.79 16.96
C PHE A 98 -9.77 3.64 17.99
N ASP A 99 -9.31 4.87 18.22
CA ASP A 99 -10.03 5.86 19.02
C ASP A 99 -10.82 6.80 18.08
N PRO A 100 -12.16 6.66 18.02
CA PRO A 100 -12.98 7.48 17.12
C PRO A 100 -13.03 8.95 17.53
N ARG A 101 -12.71 9.30 18.79
CA ARG A 101 -12.72 10.69 19.27
C ARG A 101 -11.54 11.49 18.72
N THR A 102 -10.38 10.83 18.63
CA THR A 102 -9.14 11.46 18.16
C THR A 102 -8.79 11.05 16.73
N ASN A 103 -9.53 10.09 16.14
CA ASN A 103 -9.26 9.48 14.84
C ASN A 103 -7.86 8.87 14.75
N LYS A 104 -7.41 8.23 15.84
CA LYS A 104 -6.06 7.68 15.97
C LYS A 104 -6.07 6.17 16.18
N PHE A 105 -5.03 5.53 15.67
CA PHE A 105 -4.74 4.12 15.92
C PHE A 105 -3.58 3.97 16.92
N PHE A 106 -3.72 3.03 17.84
CA PHE A 106 -2.70 2.71 18.84
C PHE A 106 -2.44 1.21 18.85
N PHE A 107 -1.16 0.86 18.93
CA PHE A 107 -0.76 -0.51 19.21
C PHE A 107 -0.96 -0.81 20.70
N ILE A 108 -1.75 -1.85 21.03
CA ILE A 108 -2.18 -2.12 22.42
C ILE A 108 -0.99 -2.32 23.35
N LYS A 109 -0.01 -3.15 22.93
CA LYS A 109 1.12 -3.53 23.80
C LYS A 109 1.99 -2.35 24.21
N SER A 110 2.29 -1.44 23.29
CA SER A 110 3.19 -0.31 23.55
C SER A 110 2.45 1.00 23.77
N LYS A 111 1.13 1.04 23.54
CA LYS A 111 0.32 2.27 23.51
C LYS A 111 0.86 3.33 22.53
N GLN A 112 1.69 2.90 21.59
CA GLN A 112 2.27 3.79 20.58
C GLN A 112 1.23 4.11 19.53
N GLU A 113 1.10 5.40 19.20
CA GLU A 113 0.31 5.85 18.07
C GLU A 113 0.98 5.38 16.78
N ILE A 114 0.18 4.87 15.85
CA ILE A 114 0.61 4.54 14.50
C ILE A 114 -0.10 5.43 13.49
N ILE A 115 0.49 5.54 12.30
CA ILE A 115 -0.13 6.30 11.21
C ILE A 115 -1.49 5.66 10.88
N ASN A 116 -2.55 6.47 10.91
CA ASN A 116 -3.88 6.02 10.57
C ASN A 116 -3.96 5.66 9.07
N PRO A 117 -4.23 4.39 8.71
CA PRO A 117 -4.33 3.98 7.31
C PRO A 117 -5.44 4.70 6.54
N LEU A 118 -6.51 5.09 7.22
CA LEU A 118 -7.62 5.83 6.60
C LEU A 118 -7.16 7.20 6.09
N HIS A 119 -6.32 7.92 6.84
CA HIS A 119 -5.75 9.20 6.37
C HIS A 119 -4.86 9.02 5.12
N GLN A 120 -4.13 7.89 5.03
CA GLN A 120 -3.36 7.60 3.82
C GLN A 120 -4.29 7.39 2.63
N LEU A 121 -5.35 6.63 2.82
CA LEU A 121 -6.35 6.35 1.78
C LEU A 121 -7.06 7.63 1.31
N GLU A 122 -7.57 8.45 2.25
CA GLU A 122 -8.21 9.74 1.97
C GLU A 122 -7.28 10.69 1.18
N ARG A 123 -5.99 10.72 1.57
CA ARG A 123 -4.99 11.52 0.85
C ARG A 123 -4.79 11.00 -0.58
N CYS A 124 -4.68 9.68 -0.77
CA CYS A 124 -4.54 9.08 -2.10
C CYS A 124 -5.75 9.34 -2.97
N GLU A 125 -6.96 9.21 -2.42
CA GLU A 125 -8.22 9.52 -3.10
C GLU A 125 -8.25 10.99 -3.56
N SER A 126 -7.95 11.92 -2.66
CA SER A 126 -7.90 13.36 -2.98
C SER A 126 -6.92 13.68 -4.10
N LEU A 127 -5.72 13.09 -4.08
CA LEU A 127 -4.71 13.30 -5.12
C LEU A 127 -5.08 12.63 -6.44
N LEU A 128 -5.70 11.46 -6.41
CA LEU A 128 -6.22 10.80 -7.61
C LEU A 128 -7.31 11.62 -8.26
N ASN A 129 -8.26 12.15 -7.48
CA ASN A 129 -9.34 13.03 -7.97
C ASN A 129 -8.81 14.35 -8.56
N GLN A 130 -7.63 14.81 -8.17
CA GLN A 130 -6.96 15.95 -8.81
C GLN A 130 -6.22 15.55 -10.10
N LEU A 131 -5.77 14.30 -10.20
CA LEU A 131 -5.02 13.79 -11.35
C LEU A 131 -5.94 13.47 -12.53
N LEU A 132 -7.05 12.76 -12.29
CA LEU A 132 -7.93 12.22 -13.34
C LEU A 132 -8.45 13.29 -14.32
N PRO A 133 -8.98 14.46 -13.89
CA PRO A 133 -9.45 15.48 -14.81
C PRO A 133 -8.35 16.05 -15.71
N LYS A 134 -7.09 16.08 -15.26
CA LYS A 134 -5.96 16.55 -16.08
C LYS A 134 -5.65 15.64 -17.26
N HIS A 135 -6.13 14.40 -17.19
CA HIS A 135 -6.00 13.39 -18.24
C HIS A 135 -7.32 13.10 -18.97
N GLY A 136 -8.34 13.95 -18.78
CA GLY A 136 -9.61 13.84 -19.49
C GLY A 136 -10.62 12.85 -18.88
N PHE A 137 -10.39 12.42 -17.65
CA PHE A 137 -11.33 11.57 -16.89
C PHE A 137 -12.13 12.47 -15.93
N ASN A 138 -13.45 12.56 -16.12
CA ASN A 138 -14.37 13.34 -15.28
C ASN A 138 -15.25 12.39 -14.44
#